data_1a44b9d747ad30fab74be55498957da7
#
_entry.id   1a44b9d747ad30fab74be55498957da7
#
_cell.length_a   1.000
_cell.length_b   1.000
_cell.length_c   1.000
_cell.angle_alpha   90.00
_cell.angle_beta   90.00
_cell.angle_gamma   90.00
#
_symmetry.space_group_name_H-M   'P 1'
#
loop_
_entity.id
_entity.type
_entity.pdbx_description
1 polymer ?
#
loop_
_entity_poly.entity_id
_entity_poly.type
_entity_poly.pdbx_seq_one_letter_code
_entity_poly.pdbx_strand_id
1 'polypeptide(L)'
;MNIIALVTHLKLVAQEAKKYAASLASELSNATLEAMQEMDRAKVDRLSSVSVTIKADGWVEDETWEEYPMRYDITAADVTATDRADIILSPNSLTAAMDCGVCQTCETQAGKICIWARKAPAEALTAEYRIIQGEKPKEE
;
A
#
# COMPACT_ATOMS: atom_id res chain seq x y z
N MET A 1 10.87 31.07 60.44
CA MET A 1 11.35 30.61 59.15
C MET A 1 12.17 31.72 58.49
N ASN A 2 13.32 31.42 58.01
CA ASN A 2 14.15 32.42 57.33
C ASN A 2 13.60 32.65 55.91
N ILE A 3 13.30 33.89 55.59
CA ILE A 3 12.75 34.28 54.25
C ILE A 3 13.74 33.90 53.14
N ILE A 4 15.04 34.00 53.35
CA ILE A 4 16.07 33.62 52.39
C ILE A 4 16.00 32.12 52.06
N ALA A 5 15.80 31.25 53.06
CA ALA A 5 15.66 29.82 52.85
C ALA A 5 14.37 29.47 52.10
N LEU A 6 13.27 30.17 52.38
CA LEU A 6 12.03 30.01 51.65
C LEU A 6 12.13 30.41 50.18
N VAL A 7 12.75 31.53 49.86
CA VAL A 7 12.96 31.98 48.48
C VAL A 7 13.87 31.02 47.73
N THR A 8 14.92 30.49 48.34
CA THR A 8 15.80 29.50 47.74
C THR A 8 15.03 28.21 47.43
N HIS A 9 14.21 27.75 48.36
CA HIS A 9 13.38 26.57 48.17
C HIS A 9 12.38 26.74 47.03
N LEU A 10 11.70 27.86 46.93
CA LEU A 10 10.79 28.18 45.83
C LEU A 10 11.48 28.24 44.47
N LYS A 11 12.70 28.76 44.40
CA LYS A 11 13.50 28.74 43.16
C LYS A 11 13.83 27.32 42.72
N LEU A 12 14.20 26.45 43.63
CA LEU A 12 14.51 25.04 43.34
C LEU A 12 13.27 24.31 42.82
N VAL A 13 12.12 24.49 43.43
CA VAL A 13 10.85 23.90 42.99
C VAL A 13 10.48 24.38 41.57
N ALA A 14 10.63 25.67 41.31
CA ALA A 14 10.38 26.22 39.98
C ALA A 14 11.34 25.68 38.90
N GLN A 15 12.59 25.46 39.21
CA GLN A 15 13.57 24.86 38.29
C GLN A 15 13.22 23.39 37.97
N GLU A 16 12.87 22.61 38.97
CA GLU A 16 12.44 21.21 38.76
C GLU A 16 11.15 21.12 37.95
N ALA A 17 10.18 21.98 38.18
CA ALA A 17 8.96 22.05 37.40
C ALA A 17 9.24 22.38 35.93
N LYS A 18 10.15 23.29 35.64
CA LYS A 18 10.59 23.62 34.26
C LYS A 18 11.27 22.43 33.58
N LYS A 19 12.16 21.74 34.29
CA LYS A 19 12.81 20.54 33.73
C LYS A 19 11.81 19.44 33.39
N TYR A 20 10.87 19.22 34.28
CA TYR A 20 9.81 18.22 34.07
C TYR A 20 8.92 18.57 32.89
N ALA A 21 8.48 19.81 32.75
CA ALA A 21 7.68 20.28 31.62
C ALA A 21 8.45 20.17 30.28
N ALA A 22 9.73 20.51 30.24
CA ALA A 22 10.58 20.37 29.08
C ALA A 22 10.76 18.91 28.66
N SER A 23 10.97 18.01 29.63
CA SER A 23 11.07 16.57 29.38
C SER A 23 9.76 15.99 28.81
N LEU A 24 8.60 16.33 29.36
CA LEU A 24 7.30 15.91 28.84
C LEU A 24 7.06 16.43 27.43
N ALA A 25 7.36 17.68 27.14
CA ALA A 25 7.18 18.27 25.82
C ALA A 25 8.07 17.57 24.78
N SER A 26 9.31 17.22 25.13
CA SER A 26 10.22 16.48 24.27
C SER A 26 9.72 15.06 23.97
N GLU A 27 9.28 14.33 24.98
CA GLU A 27 8.73 12.98 24.81
C GLU A 27 7.45 12.99 23.94
N LEU A 28 6.56 13.94 24.18
CA LEU A 28 5.34 14.09 23.40
C LEU A 28 5.62 14.43 21.94
N SER A 29 6.58 15.30 21.67
CA SER A 29 6.99 15.69 20.32
C SER A 29 7.60 14.49 19.56
N ASN A 30 8.45 13.70 20.20
CA ASN A 30 9.04 12.51 19.62
C ASN A 30 7.98 11.44 19.29
N ALA A 31 7.05 11.17 20.21
CA ALA A 31 5.96 10.23 19.98
C ALA A 31 5.05 10.66 18.80
N THR A 32 4.76 11.94 18.67
CA THR A 32 3.99 12.48 17.55
C THR A 32 4.74 12.35 16.22
N LEU A 33 6.05 12.62 16.22
CA LEU A 33 6.88 12.47 15.03
C LEU A 33 6.95 11.02 14.56
N GLU A 34 7.16 10.06 15.46
CA GLU A 34 7.15 8.63 15.15
C GLU A 34 5.82 8.18 14.56
N ALA A 35 4.69 8.60 15.14
CA ALA A 35 3.37 8.28 14.62
C ALA A 35 3.15 8.85 13.21
N MET A 36 3.60 10.06 12.93
CA MET A 36 3.53 10.68 11.60
C MET A 36 4.39 9.93 10.58
N GLN A 37 5.60 9.51 10.97
CA GLN A 37 6.49 8.73 10.10
C GLN A 37 5.90 7.37 9.75
N GLU A 38 5.27 6.68 10.69
CA GLU A 38 4.57 5.42 10.44
C GLU A 38 3.38 5.60 9.50
N MET A 39 2.61 6.66 9.66
CA MET A 39 1.50 7.00 8.76
C MET A 39 1.98 7.29 7.34
N ASP A 40 3.08 8.01 7.19
CA ASP A 40 3.66 8.33 5.89
C ASP A 40 4.20 7.07 5.20
N ARG A 41 4.85 6.18 5.91
CA ARG A 41 5.28 4.87 5.40
C ARG A 41 4.09 4.04 4.91
N ALA A 42 3.02 3.96 5.69
CA ALA A 42 1.81 3.24 5.30
C ALA A 42 1.15 3.83 4.05
N LYS A 43 1.18 5.16 3.87
CA LYS A 43 0.70 5.82 2.65
C LYS A 43 1.59 5.53 1.45
N VAL A 44 2.90 5.56 1.61
CA VAL A 44 3.86 5.24 0.53
C VAL A 44 3.65 3.80 0.07
N ASP A 45 3.53 2.86 0.99
CA ASP A 45 3.29 1.45 0.66
C ASP A 45 1.96 1.25 -0.10
N ARG A 46 0.93 2.03 0.20
CA ARG A 46 -0.36 1.97 -0.50
C ARG A 46 -0.32 2.60 -1.89
N LEU A 47 0.57 3.56 -2.11
CA LEU A 47 0.68 4.30 -3.36
C LEU A 47 1.78 3.75 -4.27
N SER A 48 2.62 2.85 -3.78
CA SER A 48 3.67 2.25 -4.59
C SER A 48 3.07 1.36 -5.68
N SER A 49 3.56 1.54 -6.89
CA SER A 49 3.26 0.66 -8.01
C SER A 49 4.36 -0.38 -8.17
N VAL A 50 3.98 -1.56 -8.60
CA VAL A 50 4.90 -2.66 -8.89
C VAL A 50 4.89 -2.91 -10.38
N SER A 51 6.07 -2.83 -11.01
CA SER A 51 6.23 -3.15 -12.42
C SER A 51 6.09 -4.66 -12.64
N VAL A 52 5.35 -5.05 -13.66
CA VAL A 52 5.12 -6.44 -14.02
C VAL A 52 5.19 -6.64 -15.52
N THR A 53 5.73 -7.77 -15.93
CA THR A 53 5.68 -8.25 -17.30
C THR A 53 4.64 -9.37 -17.42
N ILE A 54 3.62 -9.15 -18.23
CA ILE A 54 2.61 -10.14 -18.56
C ILE A 54 3.10 -10.88 -19.79
N LYS A 55 3.53 -12.10 -19.60
CA LYS A 55 4.13 -12.87 -20.69
C LYS A 55 3.10 -13.25 -21.74
N ALA A 56 3.56 -13.45 -22.99
CA ALA A 56 2.71 -13.98 -24.05
C ALA A 56 2.31 -15.44 -23.80
N ASP A 57 3.16 -16.21 -23.15
CA ASP A 57 2.87 -17.56 -22.64
C ASP A 57 2.32 -17.52 -21.21
N GLY A 58 1.72 -18.59 -20.77
CA GLY A 58 1.13 -18.68 -19.43
C GLY A 58 -0.34 -18.27 -19.32
N TRP A 59 -0.95 -17.89 -20.44
CA TRP A 59 -2.39 -17.70 -20.51
C TRP A 59 -3.09 -19.05 -20.56
N VAL A 60 -4.14 -19.20 -19.78
CA VAL A 60 -4.94 -20.42 -19.68
C VAL A 60 -6.38 -20.15 -20.06
N GLU A 61 -7.05 -21.16 -20.58
CA GLU A 61 -8.49 -21.09 -20.82
C GLU A 61 -9.26 -21.01 -19.51
N ASP A 62 -10.21 -20.10 -19.44
CA ASP A 62 -11.03 -19.85 -18.26
C ASP A 62 -12.46 -19.52 -18.66
N GLU A 63 -13.41 -20.22 -18.10
CA GLU A 63 -14.82 -20.10 -18.44
C GLU A 63 -15.56 -19.06 -17.56
N THR A 64 -14.86 -18.32 -16.71
CA THR A 64 -15.48 -17.33 -15.82
C THR A 64 -16.22 -16.24 -16.61
N TRP A 65 -15.62 -15.80 -17.72
CA TRP A 65 -16.18 -14.77 -18.58
C TRP A 65 -16.22 -15.25 -20.03
N GLU A 66 -17.40 -15.42 -20.57
CA GLU A 66 -17.60 -15.90 -21.95
C GLU A 66 -16.90 -15.02 -23.00
N GLU A 67 -16.91 -13.71 -22.80
CA GLU A 67 -16.26 -12.75 -23.71
C GLU A 67 -14.74 -12.69 -23.59
N TYR A 68 -14.18 -13.18 -22.49
CA TYR A 68 -12.76 -13.16 -22.17
C TYR A 68 -12.29 -14.55 -21.74
N PRO A 69 -12.16 -15.48 -22.68
CA PRO A 69 -11.89 -16.88 -22.34
C PRO A 69 -10.45 -17.21 -21.94
N MET A 70 -9.56 -16.22 -21.97
CA MET A 70 -8.16 -16.42 -21.57
C MET A 70 -7.86 -15.67 -20.28
N ARG A 71 -7.23 -16.34 -19.33
CA ARG A 71 -6.81 -15.79 -18.05
C ARG A 71 -5.30 -15.86 -17.87
N TYR A 72 -4.74 -14.83 -17.29
CA TYR A 72 -3.36 -14.77 -16.84
C TYR A 72 -3.33 -14.44 -15.35
N ASP A 73 -2.51 -15.17 -14.58
CA ASP A 73 -2.34 -14.96 -13.15
C ASP A 73 -1.01 -14.22 -12.90
N ILE A 74 -1.08 -13.00 -12.41
CA ILE A 74 0.07 -12.22 -11.96
C ILE A 74 0.37 -12.63 -10.53
N THR A 75 1.58 -13.15 -10.27
CA THR A 75 2.01 -13.51 -8.91
C THR A 75 2.21 -12.25 -8.07
N ALA A 76 1.52 -12.17 -6.95
CA ALA A 76 1.59 -11.05 -6.01
C ALA A 76 1.40 -11.60 -4.58
N ALA A 77 2.51 -11.95 -3.92
CA ALA A 77 2.53 -12.74 -2.67
C ALA A 77 1.70 -12.13 -1.53
N ASP A 78 1.64 -10.80 -1.44
CA ASP A 78 0.96 -10.10 -0.33
C ASP A 78 -0.52 -9.77 -0.63
N VAL A 79 -1.03 -10.18 -1.77
CA VAL A 79 -2.42 -9.91 -2.18
C VAL A 79 -3.36 -10.94 -1.56
N THR A 80 -4.50 -10.45 -1.09
CA THR A 80 -5.60 -11.25 -0.57
C THR A 80 -6.85 -11.13 -1.45
N ALA A 81 -7.79 -12.04 -1.30
CA ALA A 81 -9.05 -12.01 -2.04
C ALA A 81 -9.95 -10.80 -1.72
N THR A 82 -9.69 -10.10 -0.61
CA THR A 82 -10.43 -8.89 -0.21
C THR A 82 -9.80 -7.59 -0.68
N ASP A 83 -8.57 -7.66 -1.20
CA ASP A 83 -7.90 -6.51 -1.78
C ASP A 83 -8.48 -6.16 -3.15
N ARG A 84 -8.16 -4.97 -3.61
CA ARG A 84 -8.40 -4.54 -4.98
C ARG A 84 -7.08 -4.21 -5.64
N ALA A 85 -7.00 -4.43 -6.93
CA ALA A 85 -5.82 -4.08 -7.71
C ALA A 85 -6.23 -3.21 -8.90
N ASP A 86 -5.41 -2.21 -9.17
CA ASP A 86 -5.45 -1.44 -10.41
C ASP A 86 -4.26 -1.84 -11.27
N ILE A 87 -4.50 -2.17 -12.51
CA ILE A 87 -3.46 -2.50 -13.48
C ILE A 87 -3.44 -1.44 -14.56
N ILE A 88 -2.28 -0.84 -14.77
CA ILE A 88 -2.06 0.19 -15.77
C ILE A 88 -1.04 -0.35 -16.78
N LEU A 89 -1.49 -0.54 -18.00
CA LEU A 89 -0.62 -0.98 -19.10
C LEU A 89 0.33 0.15 -19.50
N SER A 90 1.57 -0.20 -19.78
CA SER A 90 2.53 0.77 -20.30
C SER A 90 2.12 1.23 -21.71
N PRO A 91 2.36 2.49 -22.08
CA PRO A 91 2.02 3.00 -23.42
C PRO A 91 2.57 2.15 -24.57
N ASN A 92 3.75 1.57 -24.41
CA ASN A 92 4.39 0.70 -25.40
C ASN A 92 3.61 -0.61 -25.63
N SER A 93 2.82 -1.04 -24.67
CA SER A 93 2.04 -2.28 -24.76
C SER A 93 0.58 -2.06 -25.16
N LEU A 94 0.16 -0.81 -25.34
CA LEU A 94 -1.24 -0.48 -25.60
C LEU A 94 -1.76 -1.15 -26.86
N THR A 95 -1.04 -1.10 -27.96
CA THR A 95 -1.46 -1.71 -29.22
C THR A 95 -1.63 -3.22 -29.09
N ALA A 96 -0.63 -3.90 -28.51
CA ALA A 96 -0.71 -5.35 -28.29
C ALA A 96 -1.84 -5.74 -27.33
N ALA A 97 -2.09 -4.95 -26.30
CA ALA A 97 -3.19 -5.15 -25.37
C ALA A 97 -4.56 -4.97 -26.03
N MET A 98 -4.71 -3.99 -26.91
CA MET A 98 -5.93 -3.78 -27.68
C MET A 98 -6.16 -4.93 -28.67
N ASP A 99 -5.11 -5.40 -29.35
CA ASP A 99 -5.19 -6.49 -30.32
C ASP A 99 -5.60 -7.81 -29.67
N CYS A 100 -5.15 -8.11 -28.47
CA CYS A 100 -5.57 -9.31 -27.74
C CYS A 100 -6.86 -9.11 -26.92
N GLY A 101 -7.35 -7.89 -26.79
CA GLY A 101 -8.57 -7.57 -26.09
C GLY A 101 -8.50 -7.82 -24.58
N VAL A 102 -7.54 -7.21 -23.90
CA VAL A 102 -7.43 -7.29 -22.43
C VAL A 102 -8.67 -6.68 -21.78
N CYS A 103 -9.26 -7.40 -20.84
CA CYS A 103 -10.37 -6.92 -20.04
C CYS A 103 -9.95 -5.76 -19.15
N GLN A 104 -10.81 -4.77 -18.99
CA GLN A 104 -10.52 -3.58 -18.14
C GLN A 104 -10.59 -3.86 -16.64
N THR A 105 -11.14 -5.00 -16.26
CA THR A 105 -11.24 -5.40 -14.85
C THR A 105 -10.27 -6.51 -14.53
N CYS A 106 -9.89 -6.60 -13.28
CA CYS A 106 -9.10 -7.67 -12.72
C CYS A 106 -9.71 -8.14 -11.40
N GLU A 107 -9.32 -9.32 -10.95
CA GLU A 107 -9.77 -9.88 -9.70
C GLU A 107 -8.57 -10.29 -8.86
N THR A 108 -8.60 -9.97 -7.57
CA THR A 108 -7.58 -10.41 -6.62
C THR A 108 -7.99 -11.72 -5.98
N GLN A 109 -7.02 -12.61 -5.85
CA GLN A 109 -7.12 -13.85 -5.10
C GLN A 109 -5.89 -13.99 -4.20
N ALA A 110 -5.90 -14.94 -3.28
CA ALA A 110 -4.77 -15.14 -2.40
C ALA A 110 -3.45 -15.39 -3.19
N GLY A 111 -2.52 -14.44 -3.09
CA GLY A 111 -1.20 -14.50 -3.72
C GLY A 111 -1.16 -14.18 -5.21
N LYS A 112 -2.26 -13.71 -5.81
CA LYS A 112 -2.29 -13.42 -7.25
C LYS A 112 -3.34 -12.39 -7.66
N ILE A 113 -3.12 -11.82 -8.84
CA ILE A 113 -4.08 -10.95 -9.51
C ILE A 113 -4.44 -11.62 -10.85
N CYS A 114 -5.71 -11.91 -11.05
CA CYS A 114 -6.22 -12.52 -12.27
C CYS A 114 -6.64 -11.45 -13.26
N ILE A 115 -6.17 -11.57 -14.49
CA ILE A 115 -6.58 -10.73 -15.63
C ILE A 115 -7.09 -11.61 -16.76
N TRP A 116 -7.95 -11.07 -17.60
CA TRP A 116 -8.57 -11.79 -18.72
C TRP A 116 -8.36 -11.06 -20.03
N ALA A 117 -8.38 -11.80 -21.11
CA ALA A 117 -8.31 -11.29 -22.47
C ALA A 117 -9.15 -12.15 -23.41
N ARG A 118 -9.49 -11.59 -24.57
CA ARG A 118 -10.22 -12.34 -25.62
C ARG A 118 -9.35 -13.43 -26.22
N LYS A 119 -8.05 -13.17 -26.34
CA LYS A 119 -7.05 -14.13 -26.79
C LYS A 119 -5.71 -13.85 -26.11
N ALA A 120 -4.80 -14.81 -26.11
CA ALA A 120 -3.45 -14.59 -25.61
C ALA A 120 -2.73 -13.54 -26.50
N PRO A 121 -1.97 -12.62 -25.88
CA PRO A 121 -1.19 -11.64 -26.65
C PRO A 121 -0.09 -12.31 -27.47
N ALA A 122 0.26 -11.70 -28.60
CA ALA A 122 1.34 -12.17 -29.46
C ALA A 122 2.71 -11.85 -28.90
N GLU A 123 2.81 -10.86 -28.03
CA GLU A 123 4.04 -10.42 -27.37
C GLU A 123 3.79 -10.12 -25.88
N ALA A 124 4.85 -10.07 -25.09
CA ALA A 124 4.74 -9.72 -23.69
C ALA A 124 4.23 -8.28 -23.50
N LEU A 125 3.38 -8.08 -22.51
CA LEU A 125 2.86 -6.77 -22.13
C LEU A 125 3.58 -6.28 -20.87
N THR A 126 3.94 -5.01 -20.85
CA THR A 126 4.46 -4.36 -19.65
C THR A 126 3.36 -3.55 -18.97
N ALA A 127 3.29 -3.67 -17.66
CA ALA A 127 2.27 -3.01 -16.85
C ALA A 127 2.81 -2.67 -15.47
N GLU A 128 2.08 -1.87 -14.76
CA GLU A 128 2.25 -1.63 -13.33
C GLU A 128 0.95 -1.94 -12.63
N TYR A 129 1.02 -2.51 -11.44
CA TYR A 129 -0.15 -2.67 -10.60
C TYR A 129 0.01 -1.97 -9.26
N ARG A 130 -1.11 -1.57 -8.70
CA ARG A 130 -1.24 -1.04 -7.34
C ARG A 130 -2.24 -1.87 -6.58
N ILE A 131 -1.95 -2.11 -5.31
CA ILE A 131 -2.89 -2.80 -4.42
C ILE A 131 -3.56 -1.78 -3.52
N ILE A 132 -4.89 -1.78 -3.57
CA ILE A 132 -5.72 -1.06 -2.62
C ILE A 132 -6.17 -2.09 -1.60
N GLN A 133 -5.67 -1.97 -0.37
CA GLN A 133 -6.02 -2.91 0.69
C GLN A 133 -7.51 -2.83 0.99
N GLY A 134 -8.17 -3.96 1.00
CA GLY A 134 -9.53 -4.10 1.48
C GLY A 134 -9.64 -3.80 2.98
N GLU A 135 -10.84 -3.53 3.45
CA GLU A 135 -11.07 -3.42 4.89
C GLU A 135 -10.69 -4.75 5.56
N LYS A 136 -9.79 -4.66 6.54
CA LYS A 136 -9.55 -5.82 7.41
C LYS A 136 -10.86 -6.15 8.12
N PRO A 137 -11.26 -7.42 8.17
CA PRO A 137 -12.41 -7.80 8.98
C PRO A 137 -12.17 -7.29 10.40
N LYS A 138 -13.15 -6.58 10.93
CA LYS A 138 -13.12 -6.18 12.35
C LYS A 138 -13.04 -7.45 13.16
N GLU A 139 -11.96 -7.63 13.87
CA GLU A 139 -11.89 -8.69 14.89
C GLU A 139 -12.97 -8.38 15.93
N GLU A 140 -13.99 -9.21 15.98
CA GLU A 140 -15.00 -9.18 17.05
C GLU A 140 -14.43 -9.81 18.33
#